data_c8750fb21d1ce55fc96ae5be51d6f7db
#
_entry.id   c8750fb21d1ce55fc96ae5be51d6f7db
#
_cell.length_a   1.000
_cell.length_b   1.000
_cell.length_c   1.000
_cell.angle_alpha   90.00
_cell.angle_beta   90.00
_cell.angle_gamma   90.00
#
_symmetry.space_group_name_H-M   'P 1'
#
loop_
_entity.id
_entity.type
_entity.pdbx_description
1 polymer ?
#
loop_
_entity_poly.entity_id
_entity_poly.type
_entity_poly.pdbx_seq_one_letter_code
_entity_poly.pdbx_strand_id
1 'polypeptide(L)'
;EEMNALGAQELTMSTLQSKAVWEASDRWSDEVMDVWFKTKLNAGGEVGLAPTHEEPFTRLMKSYISSYKDLPIYVYQFQNKFRNELRAKSGIMRTREFIMKDLYSFCIDRKQHEKFYEEVAKSYARIFDRLGIGDKTYRTFASGGSFCKFSDEFQTLCEAGEDIIYIDKESGIALNEEVLTDENLENLGIKRENLTEHKAAEVGNIFTLGYKYADALDLNFNDESGKRQKVFMGSYGIGPSRVMGVIAEMLSDDKGLVW
;
A
#
# COMPACT_ATOMS: atom_id res chain seq x y z
N GLU A 1 -12.14 12.48 -2.43
CA GLU A 1 -13.12 12.30 -3.52
C GLU A 1 -13.03 10.91 -4.13
N GLU A 2 -11.89 10.48 -4.68
CA GLU A 2 -11.73 9.19 -5.39
C GLU A 2 -12.05 7.99 -4.51
N MET A 3 -11.64 7.98 -3.22
CA MET A 3 -11.98 6.89 -2.30
C MET A 3 -13.48 6.84 -2.00
N ASN A 4 -14.13 7.99 -1.86
CA ASN A 4 -15.59 8.05 -1.67
C ASN A 4 -16.34 7.57 -2.92
N ALA A 5 -15.83 7.88 -4.12
CA ALA A 5 -16.40 7.40 -5.37
C ALA A 5 -16.31 5.86 -5.53
N LEU A 6 -15.33 5.24 -4.88
CA LEU A 6 -15.20 3.77 -4.76
C LEU A 6 -16.14 3.16 -3.69
N GLY A 7 -16.92 3.98 -2.99
CA GLY A 7 -17.79 3.54 -1.89
C GLY A 7 -17.05 3.28 -0.57
N ALA A 8 -15.81 3.74 -0.45
CA ALA A 8 -15.04 3.58 0.79
C ALA A 8 -15.46 4.60 1.85
N GLN A 9 -15.44 4.19 3.12
CA GLN A 9 -15.78 5.01 4.27
C GLN A 9 -14.52 5.53 4.94
N GLU A 10 -14.51 6.83 5.27
CA GLU A 10 -13.39 7.45 5.97
C GLU A 10 -13.47 7.17 7.48
N LEU A 11 -12.37 6.71 8.04
CA LEU A 11 -12.18 6.46 9.47
C LEU A 11 -10.91 7.17 9.94
N THR A 12 -10.69 7.19 11.25
CA THR A 12 -9.40 7.59 11.84
C THR A 12 -9.05 6.62 12.94
N MET A 13 -7.97 5.87 12.74
CA MET A 13 -7.45 4.90 13.69
C MET A 13 -6.39 5.54 14.59
N SER A 14 -6.17 4.94 15.76
CA SER A 14 -5.11 5.38 16.66
C SER A 14 -3.71 5.16 16.07
N THR A 15 -2.84 6.15 16.20
CA THR A 15 -1.41 6.01 15.86
C THR A 15 -0.67 5.20 16.92
N LEU A 16 -1.10 5.32 18.18
CA LEU A 16 -0.56 4.53 19.28
C LEU A 16 -1.16 3.13 19.27
N GLN A 17 -0.32 2.11 19.12
CA GLN A 17 -0.71 0.73 18.88
C GLN A 17 -0.41 -0.17 20.07
N SER A 18 -1.38 -1.03 20.40
CA SER A 18 -1.22 -2.04 21.44
C SER A 18 -0.38 -3.22 20.96
N LYS A 19 0.65 -3.60 21.71
CA LYS A 19 1.50 -4.78 21.46
C LYS A 19 0.69 -6.05 21.15
N ALA A 20 -0.35 -6.33 21.93
CA ALA A 20 -1.14 -7.55 21.80
C ALA A 20 -1.82 -7.73 20.43
N VAL A 21 -2.14 -6.63 19.73
CA VAL A 21 -2.74 -6.71 18.39
C VAL A 21 -1.73 -7.16 17.35
N TRP A 22 -0.49 -6.72 17.51
CA TRP A 22 0.59 -6.97 16.57
C TRP A 22 1.33 -8.29 16.85
N GLU A 23 1.29 -8.78 18.09
CA GLU A 23 1.77 -10.13 18.42
C GLU A 23 0.96 -11.22 17.71
N ALA A 24 -0.34 -10.98 17.48
CA ALA A 24 -1.19 -11.94 16.78
C ALA A 24 -0.75 -12.21 15.33
N SER A 25 -0.07 -11.27 14.70
CA SER A 25 0.48 -11.38 13.34
C SER A 25 2.00 -11.60 13.30
N ASP A 26 2.64 -11.82 14.45
CA ASP A 26 4.09 -11.90 14.66
C ASP A 26 4.87 -10.63 14.27
N ARG A 27 4.18 -9.55 13.92
CA ARG A 27 4.79 -8.30 13.42
C ARG A 27 5.20 -7.32 14.54
N TRP A 28 5.05 -7.70 15.81
CA TRP A 28 5.63 -6.94 16.92
C TRP A 28 7.13 -7.18 17.06
N SER A 29 7.66 -8.31 16.60
CA SER A 29 9.08 -8.63 16.64
C SER A 29 9.87 -7.74 15.68
N ASP A 30 11.02 -7.21 16.15
CA ASP A 30 11.96 -6.45 15.32
C ASP A 30 12.65 -7.33 14.26
N GLU A 31 12.64 -8.66 14.44
CA GLU A 31 13.13 -9.61 13.44
C GLU A 31 12.18 -9.71 12.21
N VAL A 32 10.89 -9.41 12.41
CA VAL A 32 9.87 -9.46 11.35
C VAL A 32 9.61 -8.07 10.79
N MET A 33 9.64 -7.05 11.66
CA MET A 33 9.43 -5.65 11.30
C MET A 33 10.39 -4.76 12.09
N ASP A 34 11.48 -4.38 11.50
CA ASP A 34 12.59 -3.63 12.11
C ASP A 34 12.39 -2.11 12.18
N VAL A 35 11.24 -1.62 11.68
CA VAL A 35 10.96 -0.17 11.58
C VAL A 35 10.12 0.39 12.74
N TRP A 36 9.98 -0.34 13.84
CA TRP A 36 9.20 0.09 14.99
C TRP A 36 9.82 1.25 15.77
N PHE A 37 8.96 2.19 16.18
CA PHE A 37 9.16 3.04 17.36
C PHE A 37 8.33 2.46 18.51
N LYS A 38 8.97 1.86 19.51
CA LYS A 38 8.32 1.27 20.68
C LYS A 38 8.55 2.12 21.91
N THR A 39 7.57 2.17 22.82
CA THR A 39 7.65 2.88 24.10
C THR A 39 6.85 2.17 25.18
N LYS A 40 6.93 2.69 26.41
CA LYS A 40 6.21 2.15 27.57
C LYS A 40 5.28 3.19 28.15
N LEU A 41 4.11 2.77 28.58
CA LEU A 41 3.18 3.61 29.32
C LEU A 41 3.60 3.70 30.80
N ASN A 42 3.38 4.84 31.43
CA ASN A 42 3.65 5.04 32.87
C ASN A 42 2.86 4.05 33.75
N ALA A 43 1.66 3.67 33.32
CA ALA A 43 0.81 2.69 34.00
C ALA A 43 1.22 1.22 33.73
N GLY A 44 2.33 1.01 33.02
CA GLY A 44 2.77 -0.30 32.53
C GLY A 44 2.21 -0.65 31.16
N GLY A 45 2.86 -1.59 30.47
CA GLY A 45 2.53 -2.02 29.13
C GLY A 45 3.39 -1.38 28.04
N GLU A 46 3.55 -2.11 26.95
CA GLU A 46 4.31 -1.68 25.77
C GLU A 46 3.34 -1.25 24.66
N VAL A 47 3.68 -0.18 23.99
CA VAL A 47 2.96 0.35 22.84
C VAL A 47 3.95 0.76 21.76
N GLY A 48 3.49 0.83 20.50
CA GLY A 48 4.29 1.28 19.38
C GLY A 48 3.60 2.39 18.61
N LEU A 49 4.36 3.17 17.85
CA LEU A 49 3.83 4.12 16.89
C LEU A 49 3.60 3.39 15.56
N ALA A 50 2.38 3.48 15.03
CA ALA A 50 1.94 2.68 13.88
C ALA A 50 2.80 2.86 12.63
N PRO A 51 3.48 1.82 12.13
CA PRO A 51 4.16 1.83 10.83
C PRO A 51 3.17 1.62 9.66
N THR A 52 2.02 1.00 9.96
CA THR A 52 0.90 0.67 9.07
C THR A 52 -0.34 0.33 9.91
N HIS A 53 -1.47 -0.06 9.32
CA HIS A 53 -2.72 -0.29 10.08
C HIS A 53 -3.52 -1.54 9.66
N GLU A 54 -2.90 -2.56 9.06
CA GLU A 54 -3.59 -3.80 8.68
C GLU A 54 -4.25 -4.46 9.91
N GLU A 55 -3.48 -4.66 10.97
CA GLU A 55 -3.94 -5.33 12.20
C GLU A 55 -5.04 -4.53 12.93
N PRO A 56 -4.88 -3.22 13.16
CA PRO A 56 -5.92 -2.40 13.80
C PRO A 56 -7.25 -2.43 13.05
N PHE A 57 -7.23 -2.28 11.72
CA PHE A 57 -8.45 -2.36 10.91
C PHE A 57 -9.07 -3.75 10.93
N THR A 58 -8.26 -4.80 10.80
CA THR A 58 -8.74 -6.18 10.89
C THR A 58 -9.44 -6.45 12.23
N ARG A 59 -8.84 -5.97 13.33
CA ARG A 59 -9.43 -6.10 14.67
C ARG A 59 -10.74 -5.32 14.79
N LEU A 60 -10.79 -4.09 14.26
CA LEU A 60 -12.01 -3.28 14.27
C LEU A 60 -13.14 -3.97 13.50
N MET A 61 -12.84 -4.52 12.33
CA MET A 61 -13.84 -5.16 11.46
C MET A 61 -14.48 -6.40 12.07
N LYS A 62 -13.88 -7.03 13.08
CA LYS A 62 -14.53 -8.12 13.84
C LYS A 62 -15.85 -7.70 14.49
N SER A 63 -16.04 -6.42 14.76
CA SER A 63 -17.28 -5.88 15.34
C SER A 63 -18.34 -5.53 14.29
N TYR A 64 -17.97 -5.52 13.02
CA TYR A 64 -18.84 -5.10 11.91
C TYR A 64 -19.15 -6.22 10.91
N ILE A 65 -18.28 -7.23 10.82
CA ILE A 65 -18.42 -8.33 9.88
C ILE A 65 -18.82 -9.61 10.64
N SER A 66 -19.98 -10.12 10.34
CA SER A 66 -20.50 -11.39 10.89
C SER A 66 -21.13 -12.28 9.82
N SER A 67 -21.60 -11.69 8.71
CA SER A 67 -22.33 -12.35 7.63
C SER A 67 -21.79 -11.88 6.27
N TYR A 68 -21.98 -12.71 5.26
CA TYR A 68 -21.69 -12.35 3.86
C TYR A 68 -22.43 -11.07 3.41
N LYS A 69 -23.55 -10.72 4.04
CA LYS A 69 -24.33 -9.50 3.76
C LYS A 69 -23.61 -8.22 4.21
N ASP A 70 -22.66 -8.34 5.12
CA ASP A 70 -21.85 -7.23 5.60
C ASP A 70 -20.70 -6.90 4.64
N LEU A 71 -20.43 -7.74 3.64
CA LEU A 71 -19.31 -7.62 2.71
C LEU A 71 -19.79 -7.27 1.29
N PRO A 72 -19.02 -6.50 0.50
CA PRO A 72 -17.68 -5.98 0.86
C PRO A 72 -17.76 -4.73 1.74
N ILE A 73 -16.70 -4.52 2.54
CA ILE A 73 -16.47 -3.25 3.24
C ILE A 73 -15.15 -2.66 2.75
N TYR A 74 -15.16 -1.35 2.49
CA TYR A 74 -13.98 -0.58 2.12
C TYR A 74 -13.83 0.57 3.08
N VAL A 75 -12.67 0.69 3.70
CA VAL A 75 -12.39 1.75 4.69
C VAL A 75 -11.04 2.39 4.42
N TYR A 76 -10.93 3.70 4.61
CA TYR A 76 -9.68 4.41 4.41
C TYR A 76 -9.46 5.48 5.49
N GLN A 77 -8.22 5.92 5.59
CA GLN A 77 -7.83 7.03 6.45
C GLN A 77 -6.72 7.86 5.80
N PHE A 78 -6.56 9.07 6.30
CA PHE A 78 -5.32 9.83 6.24
C PHE A 78 -4.74 9.85 7.65
N GLN A 79 -3.59 9.20 7.84
CA GLN A 79 -3.02 9.04 9.18
C GLN A 79 -1.49 9.04 9.15
N ASN A 80 -0.89 9.59 10.21
CA ASN A 80 0.54 9.53 10.41
C ASN A 80 1.00 8.08 10.54
N LYS A 81 2.10 7.78 9.85
CA LYS A 81 2.87 6.54 9.98
C LYS A 81 4.25 6.88 10.53
N PHE A 82 4.79 5.94 11.29
CA PHE A 82 6.10 6.07 11.91
C PHE A 82 6.94 4.87 11.53
N ARG A 83 8.03 5.12 10.83
CA ARG A 83 9.00 4.09 10.44
C ARG A 83 10.38 4.53 10.82
N ASN A 84 11.06 3.75 11.66
CA ASN A 84 12.42 4.01 12.12
C ASN A 84 13.43 3.70 11.00
N GLU A 85 13.29 4.41 9.90
CA GLU A 85 14.16 4.29 8.73
C GLU A 85 15.62 4.55 9.12
N LEU A 86 16.51 3.65 8.72
CA LEU A 86 17.95 3.81 8.96
C LEU A 86 18.49 5.09 8.35
N ARG A 87 18.00 5.44 7.15
CA ARG A 87 18.41 6.63 6.41
C ARG A 87 17.17 7.37 5.89
N ALA A 88 16.71 8.36 6.64
CA ALA A 88 15.81 9.38 6.09
C ALA A 88 16.62 10.24 5.12
N LYS A 89 16.10 10.52 3.91
CA LYS A 89 16.78 11.26 2.87
C LYS A 89 15.80 11.91 1.89
N SER A 90 16.32 12.75 0.99
CA SER A 90 15.53 13.40 -0.06
C SER A 90 14.38 14.25 0.49
N GLY A 91 14.62 15.03 1.55
CA GLY A 91 13.63 15.93 2.14
C GLY A 91 12.39 15.17 2.62
N ILE A 92 11.22 15.52 2.07
CA ILE A 92 9.94 14.90 2.41
C ILE A 92 9.66 13.57 1.69
N MET A 93 10.57 13.12 0.82
CA MET A 93 10.39 11.89 0.05
C MET A 93 10.48 10.63 0.92
N ARG A 94 11.41 10.61 1.89
CA ARG A 94 11.59 9.50 2.84
C ARG A 94 11.88 10.02 4.24
N THR A 95 10.87 10.04 5.08
CA THR A 95 10.91 10.52 6.46
C THR A 95 10.53 9.43 7.45
N ARG A 96 10.85 9.62 8.72
CA ARG A 96 10.48 8.68 9.80
C ARG A 96 9.04 8.87 10.29
N GLU A 97 8.48 10.07 10.09
CA GLU A 97 7.08 10.39 10.30
C GLU A 97 6.52 10.98 9.01
N PHE A 98 5.40 10.43 8.52
CA PHE A 98 4.77 10.85 7.28
C PHE A 98 3.28 10.55 7.28
N ILE A 99 2.53 11.28 6.48
CA ILE A 99 1.11 11.01 6.26
C ILE A 99 0.97 9.96 5.14
N MET A 100 0.10 8.97 5.37
CA MET A 100 -0.32 8.01 4.36
C MET A 100 -1.85 8.05 4.22
N LYS A 101 -2.34 8.04 2.99
CA LYS A 101 -3.68 7.58 2.68
C LYS A 101 -3.59 6.07 2.56
N ASP A 102 -4.15 5.38 3.48
CA ASP A 102 -4.23 3.92 3.45
C ASP A 102 -5.70 3.48 3.40
N LEU A 103 -6.04 2.66 2.40
CA LEU A 103 -7.34 2.05 2.21
C LEU A 103 -7.22 0.55 2.37
N TYR A 104 -8.24 -0.08 2.93
CA TYR A 104 -8.34 -1.52 3.15
C TYR A 104 -9.65 -2.04 2.60
N SER A 105 -9.58 -3.16 1.87
CA SER A 105 -10.76 -3.88 1.41
C SER A 105 -10.95 -5.17 2.20
N PHE A 106 -12.20 -5.45 2.55
CA PHE A 106 -12.66 -6.67 3.19
C PHE A 106 -13.69 -7.30 2.27
N CYS A 107 -13.35 -8.46 1.71
CA CYS A 107 -14.11 -9.11 0.64
C CYS A 107 -14.51 -10.54 1.03
N ILE A 108 -15.55 -11.06 0.37
CA ILE A 108 -16.00 -12.43 0.55
C ILE A 108 -14.93 -13.41 0.03
N ASP A 109 -14.33 -13.08 -1.11
CA ASP A 109 -13.41 -13.97 -1.81
C ASP A 109 -12.39 -13.18 -2.66
N ARG A 110 -11.48 -13.92 -3.28
CA ARG A 110 -10.49 -13.40 -4.19
C ARG A 110 -11.11 -12.66 -5.39
N LYS A 111 -12.18 -13.17 -5.96
CA LYS A 111 -12.81 -12.59 -7.16
C LYS A 111 -13.39 -11.20 -6.88
N GLN A 112 -14.06 -11.04 -5.72
CA GLN A 112 -14.57 -9.73 -5.31
C GLN A 112 -13.42 -8.75 -5.04
N HIS A 113 -12.33 -9.23 -4.42
CA HIS A 113 -11.11 -8.43 -4.20
C HIS A 113 -10.47 -7.99 -5.53
N GLU A 114 -10.23 -8.91 -6.47
CA GLU A 114 -9.60 -8.61 -7.76
C GLU A 114 -10.36 -7.55 -8.56
N LYS A 115 -11.70 -7.61 -8.53
CA LYS A 115 -12.52 -6.57 -9.14
C LYS A 115 -12.26 -5.20 -8.50
N PHE A 116 -12.29 -5.12 -7.19
CA PHE A 116 -12.03 -3.87 -6.48
C PHE A 116 -10.58 -3.39 -6.64
N TYR A 117 -9.63 -4.30 -6.68
CA TYR A 117 -8.22 -4.02 -6.92
C TYR A 117 -8.01 -3.25 -8.24
N GLU A 118 -8.64 -3.68 -9.32
CA GLU A 118 -8.59 -3.00 -10.60
C GLU A 118 -9.35 -1.66 -10.60
N GLU A 119 -10.43 -1.53 -9.85
CA GLU A 119 -11.14 -0.26 -9.67
C GLU A 119 -10.26 0.76 -8.93
N VAL A 120 -9.53 0.34 -7.90
CA VAL A 120 -8.56 1.19 -7.19
C VAL A 120 -7.39 1.57 -8.09
N ALA A 121 -6.83 0.63 -8.88
CA ALA A 121 -5.75 0.94 -9.80
C ALA A 121 -6.16 2.04 -10.80
N LYS A 122 -7.36 1.96 -11.36
CA LYS A 122 -7.92 3.02 -12.23
C LYS A 122 -8.14 4.34 -11.50
N SER A 123 -8.56 4.28 -10.24
CA SER A 123 -8.72 5.47 -9.39
C SER A 123 -7.37 6.15 -9.13
N TYR A 124 -6.32 5.37 -8.87
CA TYR A 124 -4.96 5.89 -8.68
C TYR A 124 -4.44 6.58 -9.95
N ALA A 125 -4.64 5.98 -11.12
CA ALA A 125 -4.28 6.63 -12.38
C ALA A 125 -4.95 8.00 -12.50
N ARG A 126 -6.27 8.10 -12.24
CA ARG A 126 -6.99 9.39 -12.24
C ARG A 126 -6.45 10.39 -11.21
N ILE A 127 -6.05 9.90 -10.02
CA ILE A 127 -5.44 10.77 -9.00
C ILE A 127 -4.15 11.39 -9.55
N PHE A 128 -3.26 10.58 -10.11
CA PHE A 128 -1.98 11.06 -10.63
C PHE A 128 -2.14 11.94 -11.86
N ASP A 129 -3.12 11.66 -12.73
CA ASP A 129 -3.49 12.55 -13.86
C ASP A 129 -3.95 13.93 -13.35
N ARG A 130 -4.83 13.96 -12.36
CA ARG A 130 -5.31 15.22 -11.73
C ARG A 130 -4.21 16.00 -11.03
N LEU A 131 -3.17 15.33 -10.56
CA LEU A 131 -1.99 15.94 -9.93
C LEU A 131 -0.93 16.40 -10.96
N GLY A 132 -1.15 16.18 -12.26
CA GLY A 132 -0.24 16.59 -13.32
C GLY A 132 1.01 15.74 -13.46
N ILE A 133 1.01 14.53 -12.90
CA ILE A 133 2.15 13.59 -12.97
C ILE A 133 1.77 12.26 -13.66
N GLY A 134 0.54 12.13 -14.14
CA GLY A 134 0.02 10.87 -14.68
C GLY A 134 0.77 10.36 -15.91
N ASP A 135 1.19 11.25 -16.82
CA ASP A 135 1.97 10.90 -18.02
C ASP A 135 3.36 10.33 -17.72
N LYS A 136 3.86 10.51 -16.50
CA LYS A 136 5.14 9.99 -16.00
C LYS A 136 4.98 8.92 -14.92
N THR A 137 3.75 8.54 -14.59
CA THR A 137 3.46 7.55 -13.55
C THR A 137 3.02 6.23 -14.18
N TYR A 138 3.76 5.19 -13.87
CA TYR A 138 3.55 3.84 -14.41
C TYR A 138 3.04 2.90 -13.32
N ARG A 139 2.01 2.11 -13.64
CA ARG A 139 1.68 0.93 -12.84
C ARG A 139 2.77 -0.09 -13.09
N THR A 140 3.55 -0.36 -12.05
CA THR A 140 4.79 -1.11 -12.11
C THR A 140 4.64 -2.43 -11.36
N PHE A 141 4.98 -3.50 -12.01
CA PHE A 141 5.03 -4.82 -11.40
C PHE A 141 6.20 -4.90 -10.42
N ALA A 142 5.92 -5.24 -9.16
CA ALA A 142 6.89 -5.23 -8.07
C ALA A 142 6.75 -6.44 -7.15
N SER A 143 7.69 -6.63 -6.24
CA SER A 143 7.58 -7.62 -5.18
C SER A 143 6.50 -7.22 -4.18
N GLY A 144 5.69 -8.18 -3.75
CA GLY A 144 4.72 -7.97 -2.67
C GLY A 144 5.34 -7.99 -1.27
N GLY A 145 6.67 -8.12 -1.18
CA GLY A 145 7.40 -8.15 0.09
C GLY A 145 6.85 -9.21 1.05
N SER A 146 6.54 -8.79 2.26
CA SER A 146 5.99 -9.68 3.30
C SER A 146 4.50 -10.02 3.12
N PHE A 147 3.81 -9.43 2.13
CA PHE A 147 2.35 -9.57 1.96
C PHE A 147 1.97 -10.64 0.93
N CYS A 148 2.60 -10.62 -0.24
CA CYS A 148 2.31 -11.51 -1.36
C CYS A 148 3.53 -11.65 -2.28
N LYS A 149 3.47 -12.58 -3.25
CA LYS A 149 4.57 -12.78 -4.20
C LYS A 149 4.79 -11.54 -5.08
N PHE A 150 3.71 -10.91 -5.54
CA PHE A 150 3.76 -9.74 -6.40
C PHE A 150 2.73 -8.68 -5.94
N SER A 151 3.05 -7.43 -6.22
CA SER A 151 2.17 -6.27 -6.01
C SER A 151 2.26 -5.35 -7.21
N ASP A 152 1.36 -4.37 -7.26
CA ASP A 152 1.50 -3.25 -8.18
C ASP A 152 1.90 -2.00 -7.40
N GLU A 153 2.96 -1.35 -7.85
CA GLU A 153 3.36 -0.02 -7.42
C GLU A 153 2.98 1.01 -8.49
N PHE A 154 2.84 2.24 -8.06
CA PHE A 154 2.74 3.37 -8.97
C PHE A 154 4.05 4.15 -8.84
N GLN A 155 4.86 4.08 -9.88
CA GLN A 155 6.20 4.65 -9.94
C GLN A 155 6.20 5.85 -10.88
N THR A 156 6.55 7.02 -10.38
CA THR A 156 6.67 8.25 -11.19
C THR A 156 8.13 8.46 -11.57
N LEU A 157 8.41 8.64 -12.86
CA LEU A 157 9.75 8.93 -13.34
C LEU A 157 10.25 10.24 -12.72
N CYS A 158 11.34 10.16 -11.95
CA CYS A 158 11.86 11.28 -11.18
C CYS A 158 13.35 11.08 -10.86
N GLU A 159 14.19 12.05 -11.14
CA GLU A 159 15.64 11.97 -10.86
C GLU A 159 15.98 11.87 -9.38
N ALA A 160 15.11 12.41 -8.50
CA ALA A 160 15.22 12.27 -7.06
C ALA A 160 14.68 10.91 -6.54
N GLY A 161 14.15 10.07 -7.42
CA GLY A 161 13.61 8.74 -7.08
C GLY A 161 14.71 7.80 -6.59
N GLU A 162 14.30 6.83 -5.79
CA GLU A 162 15.20 5.83 -5.19
C GLU A 162 15.16 4.49 -5.88
N ASP A 163 14.11 4.24 -6.66
CA ASP A 163 13.87 2.97 -7.33
C ASP A 163 14.35 3.02 -8.78
N ILE A 164 14.74 1.86 -9.29
CA ILE A 164 15.00 1.64 -10.71
C ILE A 164 13.86 0.80 -11.27
N ILE A 165 13.24 1.30 -12.33
CA ILE A 165 12.21 0.57 -13.07
C ILE A 165 12.62 0.38 -14.53
N TYR A 166 12.10 -0.68 -15.13
CA TYR A 166 12.32 -1.03 -16.52
C TYR A 166 11.00 -0.99 -17.26
N ILE A 167 10.93 -0.20 -18.32
CA ILE A 167 9.72 -0.03 -19.14
C ILE A 167 9.94 -0.70 -20.50
N ASP A 168 9.04 -1.61 -20.84
CA ASP A 168 9.01 -2.22 -22.17
C ASP A 168 8.43 -1.26 -23.19
N LYS A 169 9.20 -0.95 -24.23
CA LYS A 169 8.85 0.03 -25.27
C LYS A 169 7.64 -0.35 -26.13
N GLU A 170 7.37 -1.66 -26.24
CA GLU A 170 6.30 -2.17 -27.09
C GLU A 170 4.96 -2.20 -26.36
N SER A 171 4.95 -2.74 -25.13
CA SER A 171 3.72 -2.91 -24.34
C SER A 171 3.44 -1.78 -23.35
N GLY A 172 4.45 -0.99 -22.98
CA GLY A 172 4.36 0.00 -21.92
C GLY A 172 4.31 -0.61 -20.50
N ILE A 173 4.52 -1.91 -20.37
CA ILE A 173 4.57 -2.59 -19.06
C ILE A 173 5.84 -2.15 -18.34
N ALA A 174 5.70 -1.79 -17.07
CA ALA A 174 6.81 -1.43 -16.21
C ALA A 174 7.07 -2.51 -15.15
N LEU A 175 8.35 -2.77 -14.86
CA LEU A 175 8.80 -3.70 -13.83
C LEU A 175 9.80 -3.01 -12.91
N ASN A 176 9.68 -3.23 -11.60
CA ASN A 176 10.71 -2.85 -10.64
C ASN A 176 11.93 -3.78 -10.81
N GLU A 177 13.15 -3.26 -10.59
CA GLU A 177 14.40 -4.02 -10.70
C GLU A 177 14.37 -5.34 -9.91
N GLU A 178 13.75 -5.35 -8.75
CA GLU A 178 13.68 -6.51 -7.86
C GLU A 178 12.92 -7.72 -8.43
N VAL A 179 12.07 -7.51 -9.44
CA VAL A 179 11.31 -8.57 -10.13
C VAL A 179 11.80 -8.81 -11.57
N LEU A 180 12.90 -8.19 -11.98
CA LEU A 180 13.47 -8.30 -13.31
C LEU A 180 14.24 -9.64 -13.48
N THR A 181 13.51 -10.73 -13.61
CA THR A 181 14.04 -12.07 -13.87
C THR A 181 13.65 -12.58 -15.26
N ASP A 182 14.44 -13.50 -15.82
CA ASP A 182 14.12 -14.07 -17.13
C ASP A 182 12.77 -14.79 -17.10
N GLU A 183 12.45 -15.49 -16.01
CA GLU A 183 11.15 -16.14 -15.79
C GLU A 183 9.98 -15.15 -15.87
N ASN A 184 10.10 -13.99 -15.20
CA ASN A 184 9.05 -12.98 -15.22
C ASN A 184 8.92 -12.31 -16.59
N LEU A 185 10.03 -12.07 -17.29
CA LEU A 185 10.01 -11.53 -18.64
C LEU A 185 9.34 -12.49 -19.62
N GLU A 186 9.65 -13.79 -19.55
CA GLU A 186 9.02 -14.82 -20.38
C GLU A 186 7.51 -14.90 -20.10
N ASN A 187 7.10 -14.92 -18.83
CA ASN A 187 5.69 -14.97 -18.44
C ASN A 187 4.89 -13.75 -18.92
N LEU A 188 5.53 -12.59 -19.04
CA LEU A 188 4.92 -11.35 -19.52
C LEU A 188 5.07 -11.16 -21.04
N GLY A 189 5.81 -12.02 -21.72
CA GLY A 189 6.10 -11.92 -23.15
C GLY A 189 7.01 -10.74 -23.51
N ILE A 190 7.83 -10.25 -22.57
CA ILE A 190 8.70 -9.09 -22.73
C ILE A 190 10.11 -9.53 -23.10
N LYS A 191 10.70 -8.86 -24.08
CA LYS A 191 12.09 -9.06 -24.47
C LYS A 191 13.00 -8.08 -23.74
N ARG A 192 14.09 -8.58 -23.15
CA ARG A 192 15.05 -7.75 -22.39
C ARG A 192 15.62 -6.58 -23.21
N GLU A 193 15.80 -6.77 -24.51
CA GLU A 193 16.30 -5.74 -25.45
C GLU A 193 15.34 -4.56 -25.67
N ASN A 194 14.05 -4.76 -25.37
CA ASN A 194 13.03 -3.70 -25.49
C ASN A 194 12.93 -2.83 -24.22
N LEU A 195 13.59 -3.23 -23.14
CA LEU A 195 13.51 -2.52 -21.88
C LEU A 195 14.35 -1.24 -21.87
N THR A 196 13.80 -0.20 -21.28
CA THR A 196 14.52 1.02 -20.94
C THR A 196 14.54 1.21 -19.43
N GLU A 197 15.71 1.51 -18.88
CA GLU A 197 15.94 1.77 -17.47
C GLU A 197 15.61 3.23 -17.13
N HIS A 198 14.92 3.42 -16.02
CA HIS A 198 14.54 4.75 -15.52
C HIS A 198 14.62 4.81 -14.00
N LYS A 199 15.04 5.97 -13.48
CA LYS A 199 14.83 6.30 -12.07
C LYS A 199 13.38 6.68 -11.81
N ALA A 200 12.84 6.21 -10.70
CA ALA A 200 11.47 6.47 -10.32
C ALA A 200 11.29 6.61 -8.80
N ALA A 201 10.19 7.22 -8.41
CA ALA A 201 9.75 7.32 -7.03
C ALA A 201 8.40 6.61 -6.87
N GLU A 202 8.29 5.70 -5.92
CA GLU A 202 7.04 5.05 -5.54
C GLU A 202 6.07 6.06 -4.91
N VAL A 203 5.02 6.41 -5.62
CA VAL A 203 3.98 7.36 -5.17
C VAL A 203 2.74 6.67 -4.61
N GLY A 204 2.57 5.39 -4.88
CA GLY A 204 1.48 4.57 -4.36
C GLY A 204 1.75 3.09 -4.58
N ASN A 205 1.05 2.26 -3.81
CA ASN A 205 1.09 0.81 -3.95
C ASN A 205 -0.26 0.18 -3.67
N ILE A 206 -0.46 -1.01 -4.21
CA ILE A 206 -1.64 -1.83 -3.98
C ILE A 206 -1.23 -3.29 -3.79
N PHE A 207 -1.75 -3.91 -2.71
CA PHE A 207 -1.38 -5.26 -2.28
C PHE A 207 -2.58 -6.18 -2.13
N THR A 208 -2.42 -7.41 -2.54
CA THR A 208 -3.30 -8.51 -2.15
C THR A 208 -2.80 -9.09 -0.82
N LEU A 209 -3.50 -8.81 0.27
CA LEU A 209 -3.17 -9.35 1.60
C LEU A 209 -3.66 -10.80 1.77
N GLY A 210 -4.67 -11.19 0.99
CA GLY A 210 -5.28 -12.51 1.07
C GLY A 210 -5.96 -12.73 2.42
N TYR A 211 -5.73 -13.88 3.03
CA TYR A 211 -6.30 -14.26 4.32
C TYR A 211 -5.36 -14.01 5.51
N LYS A 212 -4.14 -13.53 5.29
CA LYS A 212 -3.07 -13.42 6.30
C LYS A 212 -3.53 -12.81 7.61
N TYR A 213 -4.14 -11.63 7.56
CA TYR A 213 -4.58 -10.91 8.76
C TYR A 213 -5.93 -11.44 9.30
N ALA A 214 -6.78 -11.93 8.42
CA ALA A 214 -8.02 -12.61 8.81
C ALA A 214 -7.72 -13.91 9.57
N ASP A 215 -6.68 -14.64 9.21
CA ASP A 215 -6.20 -15.82 9.94
C ASP A 215 -5.60 -15.44 11.29
N ALA A 216 -4.68 -14.48 11.31
CA ALA A 216 -3.97 -14.05 12.50
C ALA A 216 -4.89 -13.48 13.59
N LEU A 217 -5.92 -12.73 13.20
CA LEU A 217 -6.84 -12.03 14.11
C LEU A 217 -8.24 -12.68 14.17
N ASP A 218 -8.43 -13.83 13.54
CA ASP A 218 -9.70 -14.58 13.53
C ASP A 218 -10.89 -13.76 13.02
N LEU A 219 -10.71 -13.05 11.88
CA LEU A 219 -11.76 -12.30 11.20
C LEU A 219 -12.51 -13.22 10.23
N ASN A 220 -13.77 -13.51 10.55
CA ASN A 220 -14.60 -14.44 9.80
C ASN A 220 -15.99 -13.87 9.58
N PHE A 221 -16.71 -14.46 8.61
CA PHE A 221 -18.12 -14.25 8.37
C PHE A 221 -18.83 -15.58 8.14
N ASN A 222 -20.17 -15.61 8.26
CA ASN A 222 -20.96 -16.75 7.85
C ASN A 222 -21.46 -16.54 6.41
N ASP A 223 -21.23 -17.53 5.54
CA ASP A 223 -21.74 -17.53 4.18
C ASP A 223 -23.25 -17.81 4.13
N GLU A 224 -23.84 -17.86 2.94
CA GLU A 224 -25.28 -18.11 2.74
C GLU A 224 -25.75 -19.44 3.31
N SER A 225 -24.87 -20.41 3.41
CA SER A 225 -25.17 -21.72 4.01
C SER A 225 -24.99 -21.76 5.52
N GLY A 226 -24.53 -20.64 6.13
CA GLY A 226 -24.19 -20.56 7.55
C GLY A 226 -22.79 -21.09 7.88
N LYS A 227 -21.99 -21.46 6.88
CA LYS A 227 -20.63 -21.95 7.08
C LYS A 227 -19.68 -20.76 7.33
N ARG A 228 -18.80 -20.91 8.32
CA ARG A 228 -17.78 -19.93 8.67
C ARG A 228 -16.69 -19.86 7.59
N GLN A 229 -16.43 -18.66 7.08
CA GLN A 229 -15.44 -18.36 6.06
C GLN A 229 -14.51 -17.26 6.54
N LYS A 230 -13.30 -17.22 6.01
CA LYS A 230 -12.32 -16.13 6.24
C LYS A 230 -12.57 -14.95 5.32
N VAL A 231 -12.34 -13.74 5.81
CA VAL A 231 -12.42 -12.52 5.00
C VAL A 231 -11.17 -12.38 4.14
N PHE A 232 -11.34 -12.09 2.86
CA PHE A 232 -10.24 -11.81 1.94
C PHE A 232 -9.91 -10.32 1.94
N MET A 233 -8.64 -9.95 2.06
CA MET A 233 -8.22 -8.57 2.29
C MET A 233 -7.27 -8.04 1.21
N GLY A 234 -7.31 -6.72 1.01
CA GLY A 234 -6.32 -5.95 0.26
C GLY A 234 -5.98 -4.65 0.97
N SER A 235 -4.82 -4.07 0.64
CA SER A 235 -4.40 -2.74 1.10
C SER A 235 -3.89 -1.88 -0.04
N TYR A 236 -4.12 -0.57 0.07
CA TYR A 236 -3.92 0.38 -1.01
C TYR A 236 -3.39 1.70 -0.46
N GLY A 237 -2.11 1.98 -0.66
CA GLY A 237 -1.40 3.11 -0.06
C GLY A 237 -1.06 4.21 -1.06
N ILE A 238 -1.16 5.47 -0.62
CA ILE A 238 -0.53 6.64 -1.25
C ILE A 238 0.14 7.44 -0.15
N GLY A 239 1.37 7.89 -0.39
CA GLY A 239 2.09 8.81 0.51
C GLY A 239 1.94 10.27 0.06
N PRO A 240 0.95 11.06 0.53
CA PRO A 240 0.73 12.43 0.08
C PRO A 240 1.96 13.34 0.19
N SER A 241 2.75 13.17 1.24
CA SER A 241 4.00 13.93 1.42
C SER A 241 5.02 13.59 0.32
N ARG A 242 5.18 12.31 -0.01
CA ARG A 242 6.05 11.85 -1.09
C ARG A 242 5.56 12.33 -2.45
N VAL A 243 4.26 12.24 -2.71
CA VAL A 243 3.64 12.78 -3.94
C VAL A 243 3.92 14.28 -4.08
N MET A 244 3.78 15.05 -3.00
CA MET A 244 4.11 16.48 -3.01
C MET A 244 5.59 16.72 -3.37
N GLY A 245 6.50 15.91 -2.82
CA GLY A 245 7.93 15.97 -3.15
C GLY A 245 8.21 15.66 -4.62
N VAL A 246 7.54 14.63 -5.18
CA VAL A 246 7.65 14.27 -6.60
C VAL A 246 7.12 15.37 -7.51
N ILE A 247 5.98 15.97 -7.17
CA ILE A 247 5.43 17.12 -7.91
C ILE A 247 6.43 18.29 -7.91
N ALA A 248 7.02 18.57 -6.74
CA ALA A 248 8.03 19.62 -6.60
C ALA A 248 9.25 19.38 -7.50
N GLU A 249 9.77 18.15 -7.54
CA GLU A 249 10.91 17.79 -8.41
C GLU A 249 10.56 17.87 -9.89
N MET A 250 9.37 17.44 -10.27
CA MET A 250 8.99 17.33 -11.68
C MET A 250 8.56 18.66 -12.30
N LEU A 251 7.92 19.53 -11.52
CA LEU A 251 7.30 20.77 -12.00
C LEU A 251 8.08 22.02 -11.58
N SER A 252 9.24 21.88 -10.94
CA SER A 252 10.14 23.00 -10.66
C SER A 252 10.91 23.42 -11.90
N ASP A 253 11.23 24.72 -11.97
CA ASP A 253 12.16 25.31 -12.92
C ASP A 253 13.33 26.00 -12.18
N ASP A 254 14.18 26.73 -12.91
CA ASP A 254 15.30 27.46 -12.34
C ASP A 254 14.91 28.62 -11.40
N LYS A 255 13.61 28.96 -11.32
CA LYS A 255 13.06 29.99 -10.42
C LYS A 255 12.36 29.41 -9.21
N GLY A 256 12.11 28.12 -9.18
CA GLY A 256 11.46 27.41 -8.06
C GLY A 256 10.28 26.56 -8.49
N LEU A 257 9.36 26.33 -7.51
CA LEU A 257 8.17 25.52 -7.72
C LEU A 257 7.15 26.20 -8.63
N VAL A 258 6.68 25.44 -9.62
CA VAL A 258 5.52 25.80 -10.46
C VAL A 258 4.39 24.82 -10.13
N TRP A 259 3.25 25.39 -9.70
CA TRP A 259 2.06 24.60 -9.39
C TRP A 259 1.10 24.55 -10.56
#